data_6a16cc2933c9b983c387ad5a8ed8684b
#
_entry.id   6a16cc2933c9b983c387ad5a8ed8684b
#
_cell.length_a   1.000
_cell.length_b   1.000
_cell.length_c   1.000
_cell.angle_alpha   90.00
_cell.angle_beta   90.00
_cell.angle_gamma   90.00
#
_symmetry.space_group_name_H-M   'P 1'
#
loop_
_entity.id
_entity.type
_entity.pdbx_description
1 polymer ?
#
loop_
_entity_poly.entity_id
_entity_poly.type
_entity_poly.pdbx_seq_one_letter_code
_entity_poly.pdbx_strand_id
1 'polypeptide(L)'
;MSQSTPDVYEKGRGMDAHNEVMREIRGRNDESHDPTEPTRVWLDEDNTPDGVRESLTIILNTGGCRWARAGGCTMCGYVAESVEGGTVAHENLMTQIEHCLEHEADRADDPAPLIKIYTSGSFLDEREVPAETRDAIAEAFGDRDRMVVESLPDFVDRGKLAAFTDRGLAVDVAVGLETATDRVRHDAVNKYFDFADFEAACAEARAADAGVKAYLLMKPPFLSEPDAVEDMKRSVRRCAGVEGCHTVSMNPCNVQRYTMVEELYHDGGYRPPWLWSIPEVLEATVDADALVVSDPVGHGSDRGPHNCGECDDLVQRAIKDFNLRQDPSVFGEVSCECEDTWDYVMREETAYNQPLVR
;
A
#
# COMPACT_ATOMS: atom_id res chain seq x y z
N MET A 1 -25.31 -13.71 13.76
CA MET A 1 -24.77 -14.92 13.11
C MET A 1 -23.28 -14.66 12.97
N SER A 2 -22.44 -15.45 13.63
CA SER A 2 -20.98 -15.32 13.49
C SER A 2 -20.63 -15.60 12.03
N GLN A 3 -20.23 -14.58 11.26
CA GLN A 3 -19.64 -14.79 9.96
C GLN A 3 -18.31 -15.51 10.21
N SER A 4 -18.14 -16.67 9.59
CA SER A 4 -16.88 -17.40 9.65
C SER A 4 -15.78 -16.53 9.04
N THR A 5 -14.67 -16.36 9.74
CA THR A 5 -13.49 -15.67 9.22
C THR A 5 -13.11 -16.24 7.85
N PRO A 6 -12.91 -15.40 6.82
CA PRO A 6 -12.59 -15.87 5.47
C PRO A 6 -11.36 -16.79 5.47
N ASP A 7 -11.46 -17.91 4.76
CA ASP A 7 -10.32 -18.81 4.56
C ASP A 7 -9.52 -18.38 3.33
N VAL A 8 -8.56 -17.50 3.51
CA VAL A 8 -7.68 -17.00 2.45
C VAL A 8 -6.88 -18.12 1.77
N TYR A 9 -6.64 -19.25 2.48
CA TYR A 9 -5.92 -20.40 1.91
C TYR A 9 -6.81 -21.18 0.93
N GLU A 10 -8.11 -21.24 1.19
CA GLU A 10 -9.05 -21.88 0.26
C GLU A 10 -9.23 -21.08 -1.02
N LYS A 11 -9.35 -19.75 -0.92
CA LYS A 11 -9.41 -18.83 -2.07
C LYS A 11 -8.13 -18.88 -2.91
N GLY A 12 -6.97 -19.04 -2.29
CA GLY A 12 -5.68 -19.13 -2.98
C GLY A 12 -5.36 -20.47 -3.64
N ARG A 13 -6.30 -21.39 -3.73
CA ARG A 13 -6.10 -22.66 -4.47
C ARG A 13 -5.82 -22.38 -5.95
N GLY A 14 -4.78 -23.01 -6.48
CA GLY A 14 -4.30 -22.79 -7.85
C GLY A 14 -3.06 -21.88 -7.93
N MET A 15 -2.70 -21.23 -6.81
CA MET A 15 -1.49 -20.39 -6.70
C MET A 15 -0.32 -21.12 -6.02
N ASP A 16 -0.38 -22.45 -5.96
CA ASP A 16 0.55 -23.29 -5.18
C ASP A 16 2.00 -23.12 -5.59
N ALA A 17 2.29 -23.02 -6.91
CA ALA A 17 3.65 -22.86 -7.41
C ALA A 17 4.29 -21.53 -6.96
N HIS A 18 3.57 -20.41 -7.06
CA HIS A 18 4.04 -19.12 -6.54
C HIS A 18 4.25 -19.17 -5.03
N ASN A 19 3.29 -19.76 -4.32
CA ASN A 19 3.35 -19.86 -2.86
C ASN A 19 4.49 -20.75 -2.39
N GLU A 20 4.84 -21.81 -3.12
CA GLU A 20 5.98 -22.65 -2.81
C GLU A 20 7.30 -21.88 -2.92
N VAL A 21 7.50 -21.18 -4.04
CA VAL A 21 8.66 -20.32 -4.27
C VAL A 21 8.76 -19.21 -3.20
N MET A 22 7.66 -18.54 -2.92
CA MET A 22 7.66 -17.47 -1.91
C MET A 22 7.96 -17.99 -0.51
N ARG A 23 7.45 -19.17 -0.13
CA ARG A 23 7.80 -19.78 1.17
C ARG A 23 9.29 -20.12 1.27
N GLU A 24 9.88 -20.63 0.20
CA GLU A 24 11.33 -20.93 0.16
C GLU A 24 12.16 -19.65 0.34
N ILE A 25 11.82 -18.57 -0.41
CA ILE A 25 12.53 -17.30 -0.32
C ILE A 25 12.38 -16.70 1.09
N ARG A 26 11.17 -16.63 1.62
CA ARG A 26 10.87 -16.07 2.96
C ARG A 26 11.44 -16.89 4.11
N GLY A 27 11.58 -18.19 3.94
CA GLY A 27 12.20 -19.07 4.93
C GLY A 27 13.69 -18.77 5.20
N ARG A 28 14.30 -17.86 4.45
CA ARG A 28 15.66 -17.35 4.67
C ARG A 28 15.72 -16.20 5.68
N ASN A 29 14.57 -15.66 6.08
CA ASN A 29 14.49 -14.61 7.10
C ASN A 29 14.72 -15.23 8.48
N ASP A 30 15.67 -14.67 9.23
CA ASP A 30 16.01 -15.02 10.62
C ASP A 30 15.90 -13.81 11.57
N GLU A 31 15.29 -12.71 11.12
CA GLU A 31 15.09 -11.51 11.91
C GLU A 31 14.00 -11.74 12.98
N SER A 32 14.21 -11.21 14.17
CA SER A 32 13.23 -11.23 15.27
C SER A 32 12.91 -9.80 15.70
N HIS A 33 11.67 -9.53 16.03
CA HIS A 33 11.19 -8.19 16.36
C HIS A 33 10.56 -8.15 17.74
N ASP A 34 10.74 -7.02 18.44
CA ASP A 34 10.13 -6.79 19.75
C ASP A 34 8.63 -6.52 19.58
N PRO A 35 7.75 -7.31 20.19
CA PRO A 35 6.31 -7.12 20.05
C PRO A 35 5.77 -5.86 20.73
N THR A 36 6.57 -5.17 21.54
CA THR A 36 6.19 -3.92 22.24
C THR A 36 6.58 -2.67 21.50
N GLU A 37 7.39 -2.78 20.42
CA GLU A 37 7.87 -1.66 19.64
C GLU A 37 7.14 -1.59 18.29
N PRO A 38 6.61 -0.40 17.89
CA PRO A 38 6.07 -0.24 16.55
C PRO A 38 7.18 -0.37 15.49
N THR A 39 6.87 -0.89 14.32
CA THR A 39 7.84 -0.97 13.22
C THR A 39 8.31 0.43 12.82
N ARG A 40 7.39 1.40 12.74
CA ARG A 40 7.67 2.82 12.45
C ARG A 40 6.56 3.75 12.96
N VAL A 41 6.97 5.01 13.25
CA VAL A 41 6.05 6.10 13.52
C VAL A 41 6.65 7.40 12.98
N TRP A 42 5.84 8.24 12.32
CA TRP A 42 6.26 9.57 11.83
C TRP A 42 5.07 10.50 11.60
N LEU A 43 5.37 11.79 11.50
CA LEU A 43 4.43 12.84 11.13
C LEU A 43 4.66 13.25 9.67
N ASP A 44 3.58 13.54 8.93
CA ASP A 44 3.60 14.02 7.54
C ASP A 44 2.33 14.88 7.27
N GLU A 45 2.17 15.31 6.00
CA GLU A 45 0.97 15.95 5.49
C GLU A 45 0.37 15.07 4.39
N ASP A 46 -0.94 14.85 4.44
CA ASP A 46 -1.68 14.06 3.46
C ASP A 46 -2.86 14.84 2.91
N ASN A 47 -3.12 14.66 1.62
CA ASN A 47 -4.34 15.14 1.01
C ASN A 47 -5.47 14.13 1.23
N THR A 48 -6.59 14.60 1.74
CA THR A 48 -7.80 13.84 2.04
C THR A 48 -8.98 14.42 1.27
N PRO A 49 -10.15 13.75 1.22
CA PRO A 49 -11.37 14.36 0.68
C PRO A 49 -11.75 15.71 1.32
N ASP A 50 -11.30 15.94 2.56
CA ASP A 50 -11.56 17.19 3.31
C ASP A 50 -10.41 18.21 3.20
N GLY A 51 -9.47 17.99 2.28
CA GLY A 51 -8.28 18.80 2.06
C GLY A 51 -7.03 18.27 2.76
N VAL A 52 -5.94 19.06 2.70
CA VAL A 52 -4.66 18.69 3.29
C VAL A 52 -4.76 18.69 4.82
N ARG A 53 -4.22 17.65 5.46
CA ARG A 53 -4.19 17.46 6.90
C ARG A 53 -2.81 16.98 7.35
N GLU A 54 -2.38 17.44 8.52
CA GLU A 54 -1.29 16.79 9.26
C GLU A 54 -1.70 15.38 9.66
N SER A 55 -0.77 14.43 9.56
CA SER A 55 -1.01 13.03 9.84
C SER A 55 0.03 12.41 10.74
N LEU A 56 -0.40 11.55 11.66
CA LEU A 56 0.43 10.60 12.38
C LEU A 56 0.32 9.25 11.68
N THR A 57 1.42 8.76 11.14
CA THR A 57 1.48 7.43 10.54
C THR A 57 2.14 6.44 11.50
N ILE A 58 1.48 5.33 11.74
CA ILE A 58 1.90 4.25 12.62
C ILE A 58 1.97 2.96 11.81
N ILE A 59 3.08 2.24 11.87
CA ILE A 59 3.17 0.86 11.41
C ILE A 59 3.29 -0.02 12.64
N LEU A 60 2.20 -0.72 12.97
CA LEU A 60 2.19 -1.66 14.08
C LEU A 60 2.98 -2.92 13.74
N ASN A 61 3.75 -3.37 14.68
CA ASN A 61 4.43 -4.66 14.61
C ASN A 61 3.47 -5.75 15.09
N THR A 62 2.91 -6.48 14.14
CA THR A 62 1.87 -7.50 14.37
C THR A 62 2.36 -8.91 13.99
N GLY A 63 1.48 -9.89 14.10
CA GLY A 63 1.74 -11.24 13.62
C GLY A 63 1.81 -11.40 12.11
N GLY A 64 1.52 -10.34 11.35
CA GLY A 64 1.64 -10.25 9.92
C GLY A 64 0.55 -10.96 9.10
N CYS A 65 0.57 -10.71 7.82
CA CYS A 65 -0.44 -11.11 6.83
C CYS A 65 -0.61 -12.63 6.73
N ARG A 66 -1.84 -13.12 6.83
CA ARG A 66 -2.16 -14.56 6.63
C ARG A 66 -1.78 -15.05 5.25
N TRP A 67 -2.01 -14.25 4.21
CA TRP A 67 -1.66 -14.62 2.86
C TRP A 67 -0.14 -14.75 2.71
N ALA A 68 0.63 -13.84 3.30
CA ALA A 68 2.08 -13.92 3.30
C ALA A 68 2.61 -15.20 3.98
N ARG A 69 1.92 -15.71 5.00
CA ARG A 69 2.24 -17.00 5.65
C ARG A 69 1.93 -18.21 4.77
N ALA A 70 1.00 -18.08 3.82
CA ALA A 70 0.74 -19.12 2.81
C ALA A 70 1.77 -19.16 1.67
N GLY A 71 2.57 -18.09 1.54
CA GLY A 71 3.47 -17.82 0.44
C GLY A 71 3.39 -16.32 0.09
N GLY A 72 2.23 -15.86 -0.36
CA GLY A 72 1.86 -14.45 -0.48
C GLY A 72 2.43 -13.72 -1.68
N CYS A 73 2.25 -12.41 -1.68
CA CYS A 73 2.57 -11.54 -2.81
C CYS A 73 4.07 -11.59 -3.17
N THR A 74 4.37 -11.63 -4.46
CA THR A 74 5.71 -11.79 -5.05
C THR A 74 6.68 -10.65 -4.71
N MET A 75 6.15 -9.46 -4.39
CA MET A 75 6.92 -8.25 -4.14
C MET A 75 6.92 -7.82 -2.66
N CYS A 76 6.06 -8.41 -1.81
CA CYS A 76 5.86 -7.92 -0.44
C CYS A 76 6.84 -8.57 0.55
N GLY A 77 7.72 -7.78 1.13
CA GLY A 77 8.68 -8.18 2.17
C GLY A 77 8.25 -7.87 3.60
N TYR A 78 7.12 -7.16 3.80
CA TYR A 78 6.71 -6.66 5.13
C TYR A 78 6.50 -7.76 6.18
N VAL A 79 6.16 -8.98 5.78
CA VAL A 79 6.05 -10.09 6.72
C VAL A 79 7.39 -10.44 7.39
N ALA A 80 8.51 -10.04 6.80
CA ALA A 80 9.83 -10.20 7.40
C ALA A 80 10.02 -9.29 8.64
N GLU A 81 9.27 -8.21 8.71
CA GLU A 81 9.26 -7.26 9.82
C GLU A 81 8.20 -7.62 10.90
N SER A 82 7.44 -8.71 10.73
CA SER A 82 6.40 -9.11 11.67
C SER A 82 6.92 -9.98 12.81
N VAL A 83 6.21 -9.96 13.94
CA VAL A 83 6.56 -10.76 15.12
C VAL A 83 6.46 -12.25 14.80
N GLU A 84 7.44 -13.01 15.23
CA GLU A 84 7.44 -14.47 15.12
C GLU A 84 6.28 -15.07 15.94
N GLY A 85 5.67 -16.13 15.43
CA GLY A 85 4.56 -16.82 16.13
C GLY A 85 3.14 -16.39 15.70
N GLY A 86 2.98 -15.29 14.98
CA GLY A 86 1.74 -14.95 14.25
C GLY A 86 0.64 -14.26 15.05
N THR A 87 0.86 -13.94 16.33
CA THR A 87 -0.09 -13.18 17.14
C THR A 87 0.67 -12.31 18.14
N VAL A 88 0.23 -11.08 18.31
CA VAL A 88 0.74 -10.15 19.32
C VAL A 88 -0.35 -9.91 20.37
N ALA A 89 0.00 -9.97 21.65
CA ALA A 89 -0.94 -9.76 22.73
C ALA A 89 -1.49 -8.33 22.73
N HIS A 90 -2.73 -8.17 23.20
CA HIS A 90 -3.40 -6.87 23.31
C HIS A 90 -2.53 -5.84 24.04
N GLU A 91 -1.95 -6.22 25.17
CA GLU A 91 -1.12 -5.33 26.00
C GLU A 91 0.11 -4.82 25.22
N ASN A 92 0.73 -5.68 24.41
CA ASN A 92 1.89 -5.30 23.62
C ASN A 92 1.51 -4.33 22.48
N LEU A 93 0.37 -4.57 21.80
CA LEU A 93 -0.13 -3.64 20.78
C LEU A 93 -0.49 -2.28 21.39
N MET A 94 -1.08 -2.26 22.58
CA MET A 94 -1.38 -1.00 23.26
C MET A 94 -0.11 -0.28 23.72
N THR A 95 0.94 -0.99 24.14
CA THR A 95 2.26 -0.39 24.43
C THR A 95 2.85 0.27 23.18
N GLN A 96 2.71 -0.34 21.99
CA GLN A 96 3.12 0.30 20.74
C GLN A 96 2.34 1.59 20.48
N ILE A 97 1.03 1.62 20.73
CA ILE A 97 0.20 2.83 20.61
C ILE A 97 0.68 3.92 21.58
N GLU A 98 0.98 3.57 22.82
CA GLU A 98 1.52 4.50 23.82
C GLU A 98 2.84 5.13 23.33
N HIS A 99 3.77 4.33 22.81
CA HIS A 99 5.02 4.83 22.21
C HIS A 99 4.77 5.78 21.03
N CYS A 100 3.75 5.50 20.21
CA CYS A 100 3.40 6.37 19.09
C CYS A 100 2.82 7.71 19.54
N LEU A 101 1.99 7.73 20.56
CA LEU A 101 1.43 8.95 21.17
C LEU A 101 2.53 9.78 21.86
N GLU A 102 3.48 9.15 22.54
CA GLU A 102 4.65 9.83 23.11
C GLU A 102 5.51 10.45 22.00
N HIS A 103 5.74 9.70 20.89
CA HIS A 103 6.48 10.22 19.74
C HIS A 103 5.83 11.46 19.13
N GLU A 104 4.50 11.48 19.03
CA GLU A 104 3.73 12.62 18.54
C GLU A 104 3.88 13.82 19.50
N ALA A 105 3.64 13.61 20.80
CA ALA A 105 3.70 14.65 21.83
C ALA A 105 5.09 15.33 21.93
N ASP A 106 6.14 14.59 21.62
CA ASP A 106 7.52 15.12 21.62
C ASP A 106 7.83 16.01 20.38
N ARG A 107 7.01 15.96 19.31
CA ARG A 107 7.31 16.54 17.99
C ARG A 107 6.27 17.47 17.43
N ALA A 108 5.08 17.48 17.98
CA ALA A 108 3.97 18.32 17.56
C ALA A 108 3.40 19.08 18.77
N ASP A 109 3.03 20.35 18.57
CA ASP A 109 2.37 21.17 19.58
C ASP A 109 0.90 20.73 19.79
N ASP A 110 0.25 20.31 18.70
CA ASP A 110 -1.12 19.81 18.67
C ASP A 110 -1.17 18.39 18.07
N PRO A 111 -2.08 17.53 18.52
CA PRO A 111 -2.28 16.20 17.94
C PRO A 111 -2.71 16.24 16.48
N ALA A 112 -2.12 15.41 15.62
CA ALA A 112 -2.48 15.30 14.23
C ALA A 112 -3.94 14.89 14.02
N PRO A 113 -4.73 15.61 13.21
CA PRO A 113 -6.16 15.30 13.01
C PRO A 113 -6.37 13.99 12.21
N LEU A 114 -5.38 13.54 11.45
CA LEU A 114 -5.44 12.31 10.67
C LEU A 114 -4.50 11.26 11.26
N ILE A 115 -5.02 10.07 11.55
CA ILE A 115 -4.24 8.91 11.97
C ILE A 115 -4.22 7.87 10.85
N LYS A 116 -3.03 7.35 10.53
CA LYS A 116 -2.89 6.24 9.59
C LYS A 116 -2.25 5.06 10.33
N ILE A 117 -3.00 3.95 10.44
CA ILE A 117 -2.51 2.74 11.09
C ILE A 117 -2.35 1.63 10.04
N TYR A 118 -1.12 1.25 9.83
CA TYR A 118 -0.71 0.16 8.96
C TYR A 118 -0.20 -1.01 9.78
N THR A 119 -0.27 -2.19 9.19
CA THR A 119 0.27 -3.43 9.73
C THR A 119 1.07 -4.15 8.63
N SER A 120 1.51 -5.37 8.86
CA SER A 120 2.07 -6.18 7.75
C SER A 120 1.00 -6.92 6.96
N GLY A 121 -0.30 -6.69 7.23
CA GLY A 121 -1.41 -7.41 6.62
C GLY A 121 -2.75 -6.73 6.68
N SER A 122 -3.51 -6.92 7.75
CA SER A 122 -4.89 -6.40 7.82
C SER A 122 -5.26 -6.00 9.25
N PHE A 123 -5.45 -4.72 9.47
CA PHE A 123 -5.92 -4.19 10.75
C PHE A 123 -7.31 -4.76 11.16
N LEU A 124 -8.14 -5.07 10.17
CA LEU A 124 -9.48 -5.66 10.39
C LEU A 124 -9.47 -7.19 10.52
N ASP A 125 -8.31 -7.85 10.41
CA ASP A 125 -8.17 -9.27 10.72
C ASP A 125 -8.00 -9.50 12.22
N GLU A 126 -8.94 -10.20 12.87
CA GLU A 126 -8.93 -10.45 14.31
C GLU A 126 -7.75 -11.31 14.81
N ARG A 127 -7.07 -12.03 13.90
CA ARG A 127 -5.85 -12.75 14.26
C ARG A 127 -4.64 -11.83 14.31
N GLU A 128 -4.68 -10.73 13.59
CA GLU A 128 -3.61 -9.73 13.54
C GLU A 128 -3.83 -8.63 14.58
N VAL A 129 -5.04 -8.04 14.59
CA VAL A 129 -5.46 -7.04 15.57
C VAL A 129 -6.78 -7.50 16.21
N PRO A 130 -6.77 -8.01 17.46
CA PRO A 130 -7.97 -8.46 18.16
C PRO A 130 -9.05 -7.37 18.28
N ALA A 131 -10.32 -7.77 18.39
CA ALA A 131 -11.44 -6.83 18.50
C ALA A 131 -11.28 -5.87 19.69
N GLU A 132 -10.87 -6.37 20.85
CA GLU A 132 -10.59 -5.55 22.05
C GLU A 132 -9.50 -4.50 21.80
N THR A 133 -8.48 -4.84 21.03
CA THR A 133 -7.40 -3.90 20.66
C THR A 133 -7.92 -2.82 19.71
N ARG A 134 -8.74 -3.19 18.71
CA ARG A 134 -9.36 -2.20 17.81
C ARG A 134 -10.27 -1.23 18.58
N ASP A 135 -11.06 -1.73 19.53
CA ASP A 135 -11.91 -0.89 20.38
C ASP A 135 -11.09 0.08 21.26
N ALA A 136 -9.99 -0.39 21.83
CA ALA A 136 -9.07 0.45 22.63
C ALA A 136 -8.35 1.49 21.76
N ILE A 137 -7.95 1.13 20.53
CA ILE A 137 -7.38 2.08 19.55
C ILE A 137 -8.42 3.13 19.13
N ALA A 138 -9.68 2.72 18.87
CA ALA A 138 -10.75 3.65 18.55
C ALA A 138 -11.04 4.62 19.70
N GLU A 139 -10.85 4.21 20.95
CA GLU A 139 -10.96 5.07 22.11
C GLU A 139 -9.76 6.02 22.24
N ALA A 140 -8.53 5.51 22.05
CA ALA A 140 -7.30 6.29 22.17
C ALA A 140 -7.21 7.44 21.13
N PHE A 141 -7.82 7.27 19.95
CA PHE A 141 -7.85 8.26 18.86
C PHE A 141 -9.24 8.85 18.63
N GLY A 142 -10.16 8.72 19.57
CA GLY A 142 -11.55 9.16 19.42
C GLY A 142 -11.75 10.67 19.34
N ASP A 143 -10.72 11.47 19.62
CA ASP A 143 -10.68 12.94 19.51
C ASP A 143 -10.14 13.44 18.16
N ARG A 144 -9.74 12.51 17.29
CA ARG A 144 -9.20 12.84 15.95
C ARG A 144 -10.32 12.96 14.91
N ASP A 145 -10.03 13.65 13.80
CA ASP A 145 -11.02 13.87 12.74
C ASP A 145 -11.21 12.60 11.89
N ARG A 146 -10.11 11.89 11.59
CA ARG A 146 -10.12 10.77 10.63
C ARG A 146 -9.07 9.72 10.95
N MET A 147 -9.41 8.46 10.67
CA MET A 147 -8.49 7.33 10.74
C MET A 147 -8.45 6.57 9.41
N VAL A 148 -7.26 6.23 8.95
CA VAL A 148 -7.03 5.29 7.83
C VAL A 148 -6.48 4.00 8.38
N VAL A 149 -7.10 2.87 8.06
CA VAL A 149 -6.64 1.52 8.43
C VAL A 149 -6.50 0.64 7.20
N GLU A 150 -5.43 -0.16 7.11
CA GLU A 150 -5.27 -1.06 5.97
C GLU A 150 -5.99 -2.40 6.18
N SER A 151 -6.47 -2.99 5.09
CA SER A 151 -7.06 -4.31 5.11
C SER A 151 -7.06 -4.99 3.75
N LEU A 152 -7.08 -6.32 3.76
CA LEU A 152 -7.53 -7.11 2.62
C LEU A 152 -9.07 -7.02 2.52
N PRO A 153 -9.65 -7.12 1.30
CA PRO A 153 -11.10 -7.01 1.09
C PRO A 153 -11.93 -7.94 1.97
N ASP A 154 -11.47 -9.19 2.16
CA ASP A 154 -12.16 -10.21 2.94
C ASP A 154 -12.47 -9.83 4.40
N PHE A 155 -11.71 -8.91 4.97
CA PHE A 155 -11.86 -8.51 6.37
C PHE A 155 -12.65 -7.23 6.54
N VAL A 156 -12.97 -6.53 5.45
CA VAL A 156 -13.81 -5.34 5.48
C VAL A 156 -15.23 -5.74 5.81
N ASP A 157 -15.71 -5.32 6.95
CA ASP A 157 -17.03 -5.65 7.47
C ASP A 157 -17.61 -4.41 8.16
N ARG A 158 -18.84 -4.06 7.79
CA ARG A 158 -19.54 -2.87 8.34
C ARG A 158 -19.67 -2.89 9.85
N GLY A 159 -19.82 -4.07 10.48
CA GLY A 159 -19.92 -4.18 11.93
C GLY A 159 -18.62 -3.84 12.64
N LYS A 160 -17.46 -4.19 12.03
CA LYS A 160 -16.15 -3.79 12.53
C LYS A 160 -15.89 -2.30 12.36
N LEU A 161 -16.33 -1.72 11.25
CA LEU A 161 -16.15 -0.29 10.96
C LEU A 161 -17.09 0.57 11.81
N ALA A 162 -18.30 0.11 12.10
CA ALA A 162 -19.25 0.78 12.98
C ALA A 162 -18.67 1.04 14.39
N ALA A 163 -17.74 0.20 14.86
CA ALA A 163 -17.04 0.44 16.12
C ALA A 163 -16.28 1.77 16.17
N PHE A 164 -15.89 2.31 15.02
CA PHE A 164 -15.23 3.62 14.86
C PHE A 164 -16.24 4.70 14.52
N THR A 165 -17.05 4.50 13.48
CA THR A 165 -17.98 5.52 12.96
C THR A 165 -19.09 5.85 13.95
N ASP A 166 -19.57 4.90 14.77
CA ASP A 166 -20.53 5.14 15.85
C ASP A 166 -19.97 6.05 16.97
N ARG A 167 -18.63 6.19 17.05
CA ARG A 167 -17.94 7.14 17.95
C ARG A 167 -17.74 8.51 17.32
N GLY A 168 -18.15 8.70 16.06
CA GLY A 168 -17.98 9.95 15.32
C GLY A 168 -16.62 10.11 14.62
N LEU A 169 -15.77 9.08 14.65
CA LEU A 169 -14.48 9.06 13.96
C LEU A 169 -14.72 8.69 12.49
N ALA A 170 -14.35 9.57 11.56
CA ALA A 170 -14.36 9.21 10.14
C ALA A 170 -13.29 8.14 9.86
N VAL A 171 -13.66 7.08 9.14
CA VAL A 171 -12.75 5.95 8.86
C VAL A 171 -12.64 5.70 7.36
N ASP A 172 -11.43 5.52 6.89
CA ASP A 172 -11.13 5.04 5.55
C ASP A 172 -10.41 3.70 5.62
N VAL A 173 -10.86 2.75 4.81
CA VAL A 173 -10.16 1.48 4.66
C VAL A 173 -9.20 1.57 3.48
N ALA A 174 -7.91 1.45 3.75
CA ALA A 174 -6.88 1.34 2.73
C ALA A 174 -6.79 -0.12 2.25
N VAL A 175 -7.28 -0.39 1.04
CA VAL A 175 -7.31 -1.74 0.48
C VAL A 175 -6.15 -1.95 -0.48
N GLY A 176 -5.26 -2.89 -0.14
CA GLY A 176 -4.16 -3.31 -1.01
C GLY A 176 -4.66 -4.10 -2.20
N LEU A 177 -5.12 -3.42 -3.26
CA LEU A 177 -5.62 -4.01 -4.49
C LEU A 177 -4.52 -4.36 -5.49
N GLU A 178 -3.45 -3.57 -5.53
CA GLU A 178 -2.27 -3.61 -6.41
C GLU A 178 -2.59 -3.24 -7.88
N THR A 179 -3.58 -3.85 -8.49
CA THR A 179 -4.05 -3.58 -9.84
C THR A 179 -5.53 -3.94 -9.99
N ALA A 180 -6.26 -3.24 -10.84
CA ALA A 180 -7.63 -3.59 -11.19
C ALA A 180 -7.71 -4.72 -12.25
N THR A 181 -6.58 -5.19 -12.78
CA THR A 181 -6.50 -6.28 -13.74
C THR A 181 -6.30 -7.62 -13.01
N ASP A 182 -7.33 -8.43 -12.90
CA ASP A 182 -7.31 -9.70 -12.14
C ASP A 182 -6.16 -10.62 -12.57
N ARG A 183 -5.92 -10.74 -13.88
CA ARG A 183 -4.81 -11.56 -14.38
C ARG A 183 -3.44 -11.08 -13.87
N VAL A 184 -3.19 -9.77 -13.86
CA VAL A 184 -1.93 -9.21 -13.33
C VAL A 184 -1.86 -9.44 -11.83
N ARG A 185 -2.97 -9.27 -11.12
CA ARG A 185 -3.04 -9.51 -9.68
C ARG A 185 -2.73 -10.97 -9.33
N HIS A 186 -3.29 -11.92 -10.08
CA HIS A 186 -3.06 -13.35 -9.83
C HIS A 186 -1.67 -13.79 -10.30
N ASP A 187 -1.33 -13.52 -11.56
CA ASP A 187 -0.16 -14.12 -12.22
C ASP A 187 1.15 -13.40 -11.84
N ALA A 188 1.12 -12.08 -11.66
CA ALA A 188 2.32 -11.29 -11.36
C ALA A 188 2.47 -10.96 -9.88
N VAL A 189 1.41 -10.52 -9.23
CA VAL A 189 1.43 -10.14 -7.80
C VAL A 189 1.27 -11.37 -6.89
N ASN A 190 0.63 -12.43 -7.35
CA ASN A 190 0.24 -13.59 -6.53
C ASN A 190 -0.72 -13.20 -5.40
N LYS A 191 -1.79 -12.46 -5.72
CA LYS A 191 -2.84 -12.08 -4.78
C LYS A 191 -4.15 -12.74 -5.19
N TYR A 192 -4.86 -13.36 -4.27
CA TYR A 192 -5.87 -14.41 -4.49
C TYR A 192 -7.29 -13.94 -4.77
N PHE A 193 -7.61 -12.67 -4.55
CA PHE A 193 -8.95 -12.14 -4.71
C PHE A 193 -9.13 -11.40 -6.05
N ASP A 194 -10.37 -11.22 -6.49
CA ASP A 194 -10.73 -10.54 -7.71
C ASP A 194 -11.09 -9.06 -7.48
N PHE A 195 -11.20 -8.28 -8.55
CA PHE A 195 -11.65 -6.89 -8.47
C PHE A 195 -13.07 -6.79 -7.88
N ALA A 196 -13.92 -7.78 -8.11
CA ALA A 196 -15.25 -7.87 -7.52
C ALA A 196 -15.23 -7.93 -5.97
N ASP A 197 -14.20 -8.54 -5.36
CA ASP A 197 -14.03 -8.53 -3.90
C ASP A 197 -13.71 -7.11 -3.40
N PHE A 198 -12.95 -6.31 -4.18
CA PHE A 198 -12.72 -4.90 -3.88
C PHE A 198 -14.00 -4.08 -3.96
N GLU A 199 -14.82 -4.28 -5.02
CA GLU A 199 -16.12 -3.61 -5.15
C GLU A 199 -17.04 -3.95 -3.96
N ALA A 200 -17.05 -5.21 -3.51
CA ALA A 200 -17.81 -5.65 -2.34
C ALA A 200 -17.29 -4.99 -1.05
N ALA A 201 -15.97 -4.87 -0.87
CA ALA A 201 -15.39 -4.17 0.27
C ALA A 201 -15.75 -2.68 0.29
N CYS A 202 -15.76 -2.01 -0.86
CA CYS A 202 -16.25 -0.63 -0.97
C CYS A 202 -17.73 -0.50 -0.55
N ALA A 203 -18.56 -1.47 -0.94
CA ALA A 203 -19.97 -1.47 -0.55
C ALA A 203 -20.16 -1.69 0.97
N GLU A 204 -19.39 -2.58 1.60
CA GLU A 204 -19.41 -2.79 3.06
C GLU A 204 -18.91 -1.56 3.83
N ALA A 205 -17.84 -0.92 3.37
CA ALA A 205 -17.32 0.31 3.98
C ALA A 205 -18.37 1.42 3.92
N ARG A 206 -18.95 1.68 2.75
CA ARG A 206 -20.01 2.67 2.57
C ARG A 206 -21.24 2.41 3.44
N ALA A 207 -21.62 1.15 3.63
CA ALA A 207 -22.74 0.76 4.50
C ALA A 207 -22.48 1.06 5.99
N ALA A 208 -21.24 1.40 6.36
CA ALA A 208 -20.81 1.85 7.68
C ALA A 208 -20.43 3.33 7.70
N ASP A 209 -20.81 4.11 6.69
CA ASP A 209 -20.39 5.51 6.52
C ASP A 209 -18.85 5.70 6.51
N ALA A 210 -18.13 4.68 6.07
CA ALA A 210 -16.68 4.68 5.91
C ALA A 210 -16.29 4.83 4.44
N GLY A 211 -15.12 5.42 4.18
CA GLY A 211 -14.54 5.54 2.85
C GLY A 211 -13.55 4.44 2.50
N VAL A 212 -13.12 4.41 1.23
CA VAL A 212 -12.06 3.50 0.77
C VAL A 212 -10.97 4.26 0.04
N LYS A 213 -9.72 3.91 0.40
CA LYS A 213 -8.50 4.28 -0.33
C LYS A 213 -7.96 3.02 -1.01
N ALA A 214 -7.89 3.01 -2.35
CA ALA A 214 -7.28 1.92 -3.09
C ALA A 214 -5.75 2.07 -3.11
N TYR A 215 -5.00 1.06 -2.68
CA TYR A 215 -3.56 0.97 -2.92
C TYR A 215 -3.29 0.16 -4.18
N LEU A 216 -2.57 0.79 -5.12
CA LEU A 216 -2.11 0.19 -6.35
C LEU A 216 -0.59 0.12 -6.39
N LEU A 217 -0.05 -0.87 -7.08
CA LEU A 217 1.38 -1.12 -7.24
C LEU A 217 1.76 -0.99 -8.70
N MET A 218 2.55 0.03 -9.02
CA MET A 218 3.06 0.23 -10.37
C MET A 218 4.24 -0.70 -10.65
N LYS A 219 4.17 -1.38 -11.80
CA LYS A 219 5.18 -2.32 -12.29
C LYS A 219 5.46 -3.48 -11.32
N PRO A 220 4.44 -4.30 -10.98
CA PRO A 220 4.72 -5.61 -10.38
C PRO A 220 5.66 -6.42 -11.30
N PRO A 221 6.27 -7.53 -10.82
CA PRO A 221 7.15 -8.32 -11.65
C PRO A 221 6.47 -8.78 -12.95
N PHE A 222 7.24 -9.07 -13.97
CA PHE A 222 6.82 -9.57 -15.29
C PHE A 222 6.09 -8.59 -16.21
N LEU A 223 5.90 -7.33 -15.81
CA LEU A 223 5.42 -6.26 -16.68
C LEU A 223 6.60 -5.45 -17.23
N SER A 224 6.51 -5.08 -18.52
CA SER A 224 7.36 -4.04 -19.09
C SER A 224 6.97 -2.67 -18.55
N GLU A 225 7.81 -1.65 -18.72
CA GLU A 225 7.48 -0.28 -18.32
C GLU A 225 6.19 0.23 -18.99
N PRO A 226 6.04 0.13 -20.34
CA PRO A 226 4.80 0.59 -21.00
C PRO A 226 3.56 -0.20 -20.56
N ASP A 227 3.66 -1.53 -20.39
CA ASP A 227 2.53 -2.32 -19.89
C ASP A 227 2.12 -1.91 -18.49
N ALA A 228 3.09 -1.60 -17.63
CA ALA A 228 2.86 -1.16 -16.24
C ALA A 228 2.19 0.22 -16.18
N VAL A 229 2.61 1.16 -17.02
CA VAL A 229 2.00 2.50 -17.15
C VAL A 229 0.54 2.37 -17.59
N GLU A 230 0.28 1.58 -18.64
CA GLU A 230 -1.08 1.42 -19.16
C GLU A 230 -1.99 0.63 -18.20
N ASP A 231 -1.46 -0.38 -17.50
CA ASP A 231 -2.21 -1.08 -16.46
C ASP A 231 -2.56 -0.15 -15.30
N MET A 232 -1.62 0.72 -14.88
CA MET A 232 -1.84 1.67 -13.80
C MET A 232 -2.87 2.72 -14.17
N LYS A 233 -2.80 3.35 -15.35
CA LYS A 233 -3.81 4.31 -15.84
C LYS A 233 -5.21 3.71 -15.85
N ARG A 234 -5.34 2.49 -16.34
CA ARG A 234 -6.61 1.75 -16.35
C ARG A 234 -7.09 1.44 -14.93
N SER A 235 -6.18 1.01 -14.06
CA SER A 235 -6.49 0.65 -12.68
C SER A 235 -6.96 1.86 -11.87
N VAL A 236 -6.30 3.01 -12.00
CA VAL A 236 -6.72 4.26 -11.36
C VAL A 236 -8.15 4.62 -11.76
N ARG A 237 -8.43 4.69 -13.07
CA ARG A 237 -9.78 5.04 -13.57
C ARG A 237 -10.84 4.04 -13.11
N ARG A 238 -10.50 2.76 -13.08
CA ARG A 238 -11.43 1.72 -12.68
C ARG A 238 -11.75 1.81 -11.18
N CYS A 239 -10.76 2.05 -10.33
CA CYS A 239 -10.96 2.24 -8.89
C CYS A 239 -11.74 3.51 -8.59
N ALA A 240 -11.42 4.63 -9.24
CA ALA A 240 -12.12 5.91 -9.08
C ALA A 240 -13.61 5.82 -9.47
N GLY A 241 -13.96 4.90 -10.39
CA GLY A 241 -15.35 4.64 -10.77
C GLY A 241 -16.15 3.78 -9.78
N VAL A 242 -15.53 3.26 -8.71
CA VAL A 242 -16.23 2.45 -7.69
C VAL A 242 -16.77 3.37 -6.61
N GLU A 243 -18.09 3.31 -6.38
CA GLU A 243 -18.75 4.11 -5.35
C GLU A 243 -18.18 3.79 -3.95
N GLY A 244 -17.72 4.82 -3.23
CA GLY A 244 -17.05 4.70 -1.93
C GLY A 244 -15.52 4.73 -1.99
N CYS A 245 -14.91 4.53 -3.16
CA CYS A 245 -13.49 4.74 -3.36
C CYS A 245 -13.22 6.21 -3.70
N HIS A 246 -12.69 6.97 -2.76
CA HIS A 246 -12.43 8.42 -2.91
C HIS A 246 -10.96 8.77 -3.13
N THR A 247 -10.06 7.82 -2.91
CA THR A 247 -8.62 8.04 -3.08
C THR A 247 -7.97 6.81 -3.71
N VAL A 248 -7.11 7.03 -4.68
CA VAL A 248 -6.27 6.01 -5.29
C VAL A 248 -4.81 6.38 -5.07
N SER A 249 -4.10 5.56 -4.29
CA SER A 249 -2.68 5.72 -4.04
C SER A 249 -1.91 4.72 -4.90
N MET A 250 -1.28 5.21 -5.96
CA MET A 250 -0.45 4.37 -6.82
C MET A 250 1.01 4.47 -6.38
N ASN A 251 1.56 3.35 -5.92
CA ASN A 251 2.93 3.32 -5.42
C ASN A 251 3.82 2.49 -6.34
N PRO A 252 5.01 2.99 -6.71
CA PRO A 252 5.94 2.22 -7.52
C PRO A 252 6.50 1.03 -6.74
N CYS A 253 6.62 -0.11 -7.41
CA CYS A 253 7.20 -1.31 -6.82
C CYS A 253 8.70 -1.08 -6.54
N ASN A 254 9.09 -1.26 -5.29
CA ASN A 254 10.48 -1.30 -4.87
C ASN A 254 10.95 -2.74 -4.61
N VAL A 255 12.25 -2.95 -4.54
CA VAL A 255 12.86 -4.26 -4.31
C VAL A 255 13.00 -4.50 -2.81
N GLN A 256 12.01 -5.18 -2.23
CA GLN A 256 12.04 -5.55 -0.82
C GLN A 256 12.76 -6.89 -0.60
N ARG A 257 13.37 -7.06 0.58
CA ARG A 257 14.08 -8.29 0.95
C ARG A 257 13.12 -9.47 1.05
N TYR A 258 13.64 -10.65 0.82
CA TYR A 258 12.90 -11.92 0.92
C TYR A 258 11.68 -12.00 -0.02
N THR A 259 11.84 -11.49 -1.26
CA THR A 259 10.80 -11.46 -2.27
C THR A 259 11.27 -12.05 -3.61
N MET A 260 10.31 -12.48 -4.43
CA MET A 260 10.62 -12.90 -5.81
C MET A 260 11.17 -11.72 -6.63
N VAL A 261 10.70 -10.51 -6.38
CA VAL A 261 11.23 -9.31 -7.04
C VAL A 261 12.71 -9.10 -6.74
N GLU A 262 13.16 -9.39 -5.51
CA GLU A 262 14.56 -9.32 -5.14
C GLU A 262 15.41 -10.35 -5.92
N GLU A 263 14.95 -11.59 -6.05
CA GLU A 263 15.64 -12.62 -6.84
C GLU A 263 15.76 -12.18 -8.30
N LEU A 264 14.66 -11.75 -8.90
CA LEU A 264 14.65 -11.24 -10.28
C LEU A 264 15.56 -10.02 -10.47
N TYR A 265 15.62 -9.13 -9.49
CA TYR A 265 16.50 -7.96 -9.51
C TYR A 265 17.98 -8.37 -9.51
N HIS A 266 18.37 -9.31 -8.66
CA HIS A 266 19.75 -9.82 -8.60
C HIS A 266 20.16 -10.54 -9.90
N ASP A 267 19.23 -11.25 -10.52
CA ASP A 267 19.44 -11.92 -11.81
C ASP A 267 19.39 -10.97 -13.02
N GLY A 268 19.07 -9.68 -12.79
CA GLY A 268 18.93 -8.68 -13.83
C GLY A 268 17.63 -8.80 -14.65
N GLY A 269 16.66 -9.56 -14.17
CA GLY A 269 15.32 -9.75 -14.75
C GLY A 269 14.27 -8.74 -14.29
N TYR A 270 14.63 -7.82 -13.40
CA TYR A 270 13.74 -6.77 -12.90
C TYR A 270 14.50 -5.47 -12.68
N ARG A 271 13.88 -4.37 -13.08
CA ARG A 271 14.24 -2.99 -12.74
C ARG A 271 13.03 -2.31 -12.11
N PRO A 272 13.18 -1.61 -10.97
CA PRO A 272 12.09 -0.76 -10.44
C PRO A 272 11.58 0.24 -11.50
N PRO A 273 10.35 0.76 -11.36
CA PRO A 273 9.80 1.73 -12.29
C PRO A 273 10.70 2.95 -12.49
N TRP A 274 10.65 3.55 -13.67
CA TRP A 274 11.18 4.88 -13.88
C TRP A 274 10.36 5.92 -13.10
N LEU A 275 11.01 6.89 -12.47
CA LEU A 275 10.30 8.00 -11.84
C LEU A 275 9.48 8.80 -12.85
N TRP A 276 9.90 8.89 -14.12
CA TRP A 276 9.15 9.54 -15.22
C TRP A 276 7.79 8.91 -15.48
N SER A 277 7.65 7.63 -15.23
CA SER A 277 6.39 6.91 -15.43
C SER A 277 5.31 7.33 -14.43
N ILE A 278 5.69 7.92 -13.29
CA ILE A 278 4.74 8.36 -12.26
C ILE A 278 4.01 9.64 -12.69
N PRO A 279 4.67 10.76 -13.06
CA PRO A 279 4.02 11.92 -13.66
C PRO A 279 3.13 11.56 -14.84
N GLU A 280 3.61 10.71 -15.77
CA GLU A 280 2.83 10.25 -16.92
C GLU A 280 1.47 9.64 -16.53
N VAL A 281 1.42 8.84 -15.47
CA VAL A 281 0.15 8.29 -14.97
C VAL A 281 -0.67 9.36 -14.26
N LEU A 282 -0.06 10.17 -13.38
CA LEU A 282 -0.77 11.21 -12.60
C LEU A 282 -1.43 12.25 -13.50
N GLU A 283 -0.71 12.74 -14.53
CA GLU A 283 -1.25 13.67 -15.53
C GLU A 283 -2.39 13.03 -16.33
N ALA A 284 -2.20 11.79 -16.78
CA ALA A 284 -3.20 11.07 -17.55
C ALA A 284 -4.48 10.75 -16.77
N THR A 285 -4.45 10.79 -15.44
CA THR A 285 -5.56 10.39 -14.58
C THR A 285 -6.05 11.51 -13.65
N VAL A 286 -5.60 12.74 -13.85
CA VAL A 286 -5.99 13.91 -13.00
C VAL A 286 -7.49 14.20 -13.05
N ASP A 287 -8.19 13.78 -14.11
CA ASP A 287 -9.63 13.92 -14.31
C ASP A 287 -10.47 12.78 -13.69
N ALA A 288 -9.84 11.87 -12.95
CA ALA A 288 -10.54 10.78 -12.28
C ALA A 288 -11.41 11.29 -11.11
N ASP A 289 -12.55 10.64 -10.85
CA ASP A 289 -13.49 11.00 -9.78
C ASP A 289 -12.97 10.58 -8.37
N ALA A 290 -11.66 10.67 -8.15
CA ALA A 290 -11.00 10.37 -6.88
C ALA A 290 -9.70 11.17 -6.77
N LEU A 291 -9.21 11.39 -5.54
CA LEU A 291 -7.84 11.88 -5.33
C LEU A 291 -6.85 10.82 -5.82
N VAL A 292 -5.91 11.20 -6.70
CA VAL A 292 -4.85 10.31 -7.15
C VAL A 292 -3.53 10.78 -6.59
N VAL A 293 -2.86 9.91 -5.82
CA VAL A 293 -1.61 10.24 -5.15
C VAL A 293 -0.56 9.13 -5.38
N SER A 294 0.71 9.48 -5.23
CA SER A 294 1.81 8.52 -5.31
C SER A 294 2.87 8.83 -4.25
N ASP A 295 3.36 7.78 -3.57
CA ASP A 295 4.48 7.88 -2.64
C ASP A 295 5.62 6.96 -3.13
N PRO A 296 6.62 7.52 -3.85
CA PRO A 296 7.73 6.75 -4.40
C PRO A 296 8.79 6.42 -3.32
N VAL A 297 8.43 5.56 -2.39
CA VAL A 297 9.31 5.09 -1.32
C VAL A 297 10.61 4.53 -1.88
N GLY A 298 11.74 5.00 -1.35
CA GLY A 298 13.08 4.57 -1.77
C GLY A 298 13.52 5.16 -3.12
N HIS A 299 12.89 6.23 -3.58
CA HIS A 299 13.27 6.93 -4.83
C HIS A 299 14.77 7.24 -4.86
N GLY A 300 15.34 7.26 -6.06
CA GLY A 300 16.75 7.57 -6.29
C GLY A 300 17.73 6.46 -5.87
N SER A 301 17.26 5.36 -5.30
CA SER A 301 18.08 4.19 -5.02
C SER A 301 17.92 3.11 -6.09
N ASP A 302 18.93 2.27 -6.29
CA ASP A 302 18.88 1.16 -7.24
C ASP A 302 17.73 0.15 -6.94
N ARG A 303 17.28 0.09 -5.69
CA ARG A 303 16.20 -0.80 -5.23
C ARG A 303 14.82 -0.12 -5.24
N GLY A 304 14.76 1.17 -5.49
CA GLY A 304 13.54 1.96 -5.58
C GLY A 304 13.30 2.52 -6.96
N PRO A 305 12.20 3.24 -7.18
CA PRO A 305 11.96 3.95 -8.43
C PRO A 305 13.05 5.00 -8.63
N HIS A 306 13.65 5.02 -9.82
CA HIS A 306 14.76 5.93 -10.12
C HIS A 306 14.83 6.26 -11.61
N ASN A 307 15.44 7.37 -11.92
CA ASN A 307 15.82 7.80 -13.27
C ASN A 307 17.35 7.65 -13.49
N CYS A 308 18.07 8.75 -13.61
CA CYS A 308 19.53 8.77 -13.81
C CYS A 308 20.33 9.15 -12.56
N GLY A 309 19.66 9.48 -11.46
CA GLY A 309 20.29 9.99 -10.23
C GLY A 309 20.39 11.53 -10.16
N GLU A 310 20.41 12.24 -11.29
CA GLU A 310 20.53 13.70 -11.29
C GLU A 310 19.18 14.42 -11.10
N CYS A 311 18.10 13.85 -11.61
CA CYS A 311 16.75 14.45 -11.55
C CYS A 311 15.82 13.82 -10.52
N ASP A 312 16.21 12.75 -9.85
CA ASP A 312 15.33 11.94 -9.02
C ASP A 312 14.67 12.74 -7.90
N ASP A 313 15.43 13.54 -7.18
CA ASP A 313 14.90 14.42 -6.12
C ASP A 313 13.98 15.53 -6.66
N LEU A 314 14.23 15.99 -7.89
CA LEU A 314 13.37 17.01 -8.51
C LEU A 314 12.03 16.43 -8.88
N VAL A 315 12.02 15.26 -9.53
CA VAL A 315 10.79 14.54 -9.90
C VAL A 315 10.00 14.16 -8.64
N GLN A 316 10.66 13.64 -7.62
CA GLN A 316 10.02 13.26 -6.35
C GLN A 316 9.35 14.47 -5.66
N ARG A 317 10.00 15.64 -5.63
CA ARG A 317 9.38 16.86 -5.09
C ARG A 317 8.15 17.28 -5.88
N ALA A 318 8.20 17.20 -7.20
CA ALA A 318 7.03 17.51 -8.03
C ALA A 318 5.87 16.52 -7.79
N ILE A 319 6.16 15.23 -7.59
CA ILE A 319 5.15 14.24 -7.19
C ILE A 319 4.54 14.60 -5.84
N LYS A 320 5.35 14.98 -4.83
CA LYS A 320 4.85 15.40 -3.53
C LYS A 320 3.97 16.68 -3.63
N ASP A 321 4.39 17.65 -4.42
CA ASP A 321 3.61 18.86 -4.69
C ASP A 321 2.28 18.54 -5.40
N PHE A 322 2.29 17.62 -6.38
CA PHE A 322 1.06 17.13 -7.01
C PHE A 322 0.12 16.47 -6.01
N ASN A 323 0.61 15.60 -5.15
CA ASN A 323 -0.20 14.93 -4.14
C ASN A 323 -1.02 15.93 -3.30
N LEU A 324 -0.38 17.02 -2.89
CA LEU A 324 -1.02 18.04 -2.05
C LEU A 324 -1.94 18.97 -2.83
N ARG A 325 -1.63 19.27 -4.10
CA ARG A 325 -2.33 20.30 -4.89
C ARG A 325 -3.29 19.74 -5.93
N GLN A 326 -3.08 18.51 -6.37
CA GLN A 326 -3.77 17.87 -7.51
C GLN A 326 -3.69 18.72 -8.79
N ASP A 327 -2.56 19.41 -8.98
CA ASP A 327 -2.31 20.30 -10.11
C ASP A 327 -1.17 19.74 -10.97
N PRO A 328 -1.44 19.25 -12.20
CA PRO A 328 -0.42 18.67 -13.07
C PRO A 328 0.62 19.68 -13.56
N SER A 329 0.36 20.98 -13.47
CA SER A 329 1.31 22.02 -13.89
C SER A 329 2.64 21.96 -13.13
N VAL A 330 2.67 21.31 -11.95
CA VAL A 330 3.90 21.10 -11.16
C VAL A 330 4.96 20.28 -11.91
N PHE A 331 4.55 19.47 -12.88
CA PHE A 331 5.48 18.67 -13.69
C PHE A 331 6.08 19.45 -14.87
N GLY A 332 5.47 20.58 -15.27
CA GLY A 332 5.90 21.33 -16.46
C GLY A 332 7.29 21.98 -16.37
N GLU A 333 7.86 22.10 -15.18
CA GLU A 333 9.22 22.64 -14.95
C GLU A 333 10.27 21.53 -14.74
N VAL A 334 9.85 20.26 -14.75
CA VAL A 334 10.72 19.11 -14.52
C VAL A 334 11.18 18.56 -15.87
N SER A 335 12.49 18.55 -16.10
CA SER A 335 13.10 17.99 -17.30
C SER A 335 14.50 17.45 -17.03
N CYS A 336 14.92 16.45 -17.79
CA CYS A 336 16.28 15.90 -17.77
C CYS A 336 16.56 15.16 -19.09
N GLU A 337 17.84 15.14 -19.51
CA GLU A 337 18.23 14.41 -20.73
C GLU A 337 17.90 12.89 -20.68
N CYS A 338 17.76 12.31 -19.50
CA CYS A 338 17.41 10.90 -19.34
C CYS A 338 15.96 10.59 -19.71
N GLU A 339 15.11 11.59 -19.91
CA GLU A 339 13.75 11.43 -20.41
C GLU A 339 13.74 10.82 -21.82
N ASP A 340 14.72 11.18 -22.68
CA ASP A 340 14.90 10.53 -24.00
C ASP A 340 15.16 9.02 -23.87
N THR A 341 15.86 8.60 -22.80
CA THR A 341 16.09 7.17 -22.51
C THR A 341 14.83 6.48 -22.04
N TRP A 342 14.06 7.13 -21.18
CA TRP A 342 12.76 6.63 -20.75
C TRP A 342 11.78 6.51 -21.94
N ASP A 343 11.72 7.52 -22.81
CA ASP A 343 10.94 7.48 -24.05
C ASP A 343 11.33 6.31 -24.96
N TYR A 344 12.61 5.99 -25.04
CA TYR A 344 13.09 4.82 -25.77
C TYR A 344 12.58 3.53 -25.11
N VAL A 345 12.67 3.40 -23.77
CA VAL A 345 12.16 2.26 -23.03
C VAL A 345 10.66 2.10 -23.25
N MET A 346 9.89 3.19 -23.16
CA MET A 346 8.44 3.19 -23.39
C MET A 346 8.03 2.70 -24.77
N ARG A 347 8.88 2.88 -25.79
CA ARG A 347 8.59 2.41 -27.16
C ARG A 347 9.05 0.99 -27.44
N GLU A 348 10.15 0.55 -26.83
CA GLU A 348 10.87 -0.64 -27.27
C GLU A 348 10.80 -1.81 -26.27
N GLU A 349 10.55 -1.54 -24.97
CA GLU A 349 10.46 -2.61 -23.99
C GLU A 349 9.16 -3.41 -24.12
N THR A 350 9.26 -4.72 -23.99
CA THR A 350 8.09 -5.62 -24.04
C THR A 350 8.08 -6.56 -22.84
N ALA A 351 6.92 -7.09 -22.48
CA ALA A 351 6.71 -7.94 -21.28
C ALA A 351 7.61 -9.18 -21.17
N TYR A 352 8.19 -9.65 -22.27
CA TYR A 352 9.07 -10.82 -22.25
C TYR A 352 10.56 -10.47 -22.38
N ASN A 353 10.88 -9.21 -22.48
CA ASN A 353 12.27 -8.76 -22.59
C ASN A 353 12.84 -8.51 -21.20
N GLN A 354 14.14 -8.69 -21.08
CA GLN A 354 14.89 -8.14 -19.96
C GLN A 354 14.83 -6.61 -20.01
N PRO A 355 14.90 -5.91 -18.87
CA PRO A 355 14.95 -4.45 -18.86
C PRO A 355 16.01 -3.93 -19.83
N LEU A 356 15.64 -3.00 -20.74
CA LEU A 356 16.57 -2.46 -21.75
C LEU A 356 17.67 -1.59 -21.12
N VAL A 357 17.35 -0.99 -19.97
CA VAL A 357 18.27 -0.14 -19.20
C VAL A 357 18.21 -0.59 -17.73
N ARG A 358 19.38 -0.81 -17.11
CA ARG A 358 19.53 -1.21 -15.71
C ARG A 358 19.65 -0.02 -14.79
#